data_aa636472546e84e30f3282d95c604890
#
_entry.id   aa636472546e84e30f3282d95c604890
#
_cell.length_a   1.000
_cell.length_b   1.000
_cell.length_c   1.000
_cell.angle_alpha   90.00
_cell.angle_beta   90.00
_cell.angle_gamma   90.00
#
_symmetry.space_group_name_H-M   'P 1'
#
loop_
_entity.id
_entity.type
_entity.pdbx_description
1 polymer ?
#
loop_
_entity_poly.entity_id
_entity_poly.type
_entity_poly.pdbx_seq_one_letter_code
_entity_poly.pdbx_strand_id
1 'polypeptide(L)'
;MTWICDPMHGNTFESASGYKTRDFDDVVDEVRGFFEVHQGLGTVPGGIHVELTGNDVTECIGGAEKILDADLNKRYETVCDPRLNHQQSLELAFLVAEMLSREP
;
A
#
# COMPACT_ATOMS: atom_id res chain seq x y z
N MET A 1 24.52 1.19 -3.11
CA MET A 1 23.50 0.46 -2.32
C MET A 1 22.12 0.79 -2.85
N THR A 2 21.27 -0.22 -3.05
CA THR A 2 19.90 -0.03 -3.53
C THR A 2 18.94 -0.08 -2.36
N TRP A 3 18.14 0.96 -2.22
CA TRP A 3 17.14 1.06 -1.15
C TRP A 3 15.77 0.68 -1.70
N ILE A 4 15.12 -0.30 -1.06
CA ILE A 4 13.77 -0.76 -1.41
C ILE A 4 12.89 -0.61 -0.19
N CYS A 5 11.71 -0.03 -0.35
CA CYS A 5 10.71 0.08 0.71
C CYS A 5 9.70 -1.06 0.61
N ASP A 6 9.45 -1.73 1.73
CA ASP A 6 8.32 -2.66 1.87
C ASP A 6 7.31 -2.03 2.80
N PRO A 7 6.27 -1.36 2.27
CA PRO A 7 5.27 -0.70 3.10
C PRO A 7 4.14 -1.64 3.55
N MET A 8 4.22 -2.92 3.20
CA MET A 8 3.12 -3.86 3.39
C MET A 8 3.26 -4.68 4.67
N HIS A 9 4.38 -5.38 4.83
CA HIS A 9 4.50 -6.38 5.89
C HIS A 9 4.44 -5.77 7.29
N GLY A 10 5.09 -4.64 7.53
CA GLY A 10 5.06 -3.94 8.82
C GLY A 10 3.72 -3.31 9.16
N ASN A 11 2.84 -3.13 8.18
CA ASN A 11 1.53 -2.52 8.36
C ASN A 11 0.39 -3.54 8.40
N THR A 12 0.71 -4.81 8.54
CA THR A 12 -0.31 -5.87 8.66
C THR A 12 -0.83 -5.92 10.09
N PHE A 13 -2.16 -5.98 10.24
CA PHE A 13 -2.80 -6.10 11.56
C PHE A 13 -4.08 -6.93 11.43
N GLU A 14 -4.62 -7.34 12.58
CA GLU A 14 -5.90 -8.04 12.64
C GLU A 14 -7.02 -7.03 12.90
N SER A 15 -8.02 -7.01 12.02
CA SER A 15 -9.15 -6.10 12.16
C SER A 15 -10.09 -6.52 13.29
N ALA A 16 -11.03 -5.65 13.65
CA ALA A 16 -12.03 -5.94 14.69
C ALA A 16 -12.87 -7.17 14.36
N SER A 17 -13.10 -7.46 13.08
CA SER A 17 -13.84 -8.65 12.62
C SER A 17 -12.97 -9.90 12.49
N GLY A 18 -11.69 -9.82 12.82
CA GLY A 18 -10.77 -10.97 12.83
C GLY A 18 -10.04 -11.23 11.53
N TYR A 19 -10.15 -10.35 10.54
CA TYR A 19 -9.42 -10.48 9.29
C TYR A 19 -8.03 -9.88 9.39
N LYS A 20 -7.04 -10.55 8.84
CA LYS A 20 -5.72 -9.99 8.62
C LYS A 20 -5.84 -8.98 7.48
N THR A 21 -5.45 -7.74 7.73
CA THR A 21 -5.65 -6.65 6.77
C THR A 21 -4.52 -5.63 6.86
N ARG A 22 -4.55 -4.66 5.97
CA ARG A 22 -3.66 -3.49 5.96
C ARG A 22 -4.49 -2.25 5.67
N ASP A 23 -4.16 -1.14 6.32
CA ASP A 23 -4.79 0.14 6.01
C ASP A 23 -4.03 0.77 4.84
N PHE A 24 -4.72 1.02 3.74
CA PHE A 24 -4.12 1.62 2.54
C PHE A 24 -3.46 2.97 2.87
N ASP A 25 -4.04 3.77 3.76
CA ASP A 25 -3.47 5.07 4.13
C ASP A 25 -2.12 4.91 4.83
N ASP A 26 -1.95 3.88 5.67
CA ASP A 26 -0.67 3.57 6.32
C ASP A 26 0.38 3.15 5.29
N VAL A 27 -0.02 2.35 4.29
CA VAL A 27 0.86 1.95 3.19
C VAL A 27 1.33 3.18 2.41
N VAL A 28 0.41 4.08 2.08
CA VAL A 28 0.71 5.33 1.37
C VAL A 28 1.66 6.22 2.17
N ASP A 29 1.40 6.37 3.47
CA ASP A 29 2.22 7.21 4.34
C ASP A 29 3.66 6.70 4.42
N GLU A 30 3.85 5.39 4.49
CA GLU A 30 5.20 4.81 4.53
C GLU A 30 5.93 4.99 3.20
N VAL A 31 5.25 4.80 2.07
CA VAL A 31 5.83 5.04 0.74
C VAL A 31 6.23 6.51 0.60
N ARG A 32 5.35 7.43 1.00
CA ARG A 32 5.64 8.86 0.93
C ARG A 32 6.84 9.23 1.80
N GLY A 33 6.89 8.72 3.03
CA GLY A 33 8.01 8.95 3.93
C GLY A 33 9.33 8.42 3.38
N PHE A 34 9.32 7.26 2.73
CA PHE A 34 10.49 6.67 2.09
C PHE A 34 11.06 7.61 1.01
N PHE A 35 10.20 8.13 0.11
CA PHE A 35 10.64 9.06 -0.92
C PHE A 35 11.15 10.37 -0.33
N GLU A 36 10.46 10.92 0.66
CA GLU A 36 10.85 12.19 1.29
C GLU A 36 12.22 12.09 1.97
N VAL A 37 12.47 11.01 2.70
CA VAL A 37 13.76 10.79 3.37
C VAL A 37 14.89 10.71 2.35
N HIS A 38 14.72 9.92 1.29
CA HIS A 38 15.77 9.76 0.27
C HIS A 38 16.01 11.07 -0.51
N GLN A 39 14.95 11.78 -0.85
CA GLN A 39 15.08 13.08 -1.52
C GLN A 39 15.78 14.10 -0.62
N GLY A 40 15.47 14.12 0.67
CA GLY A 40 16.09 15.01 1.65
C GLY A 40 17.57 14.71 1.90
N LEU A 41 17.97 13.44 1.83
CA LEU A 41 19.35 13.02 2.02
C LEU A 41 20.17 13.00 0.74
N GLY A 42 19.55 13.21 -0.42
CA GLY A 42 20.25 13.12 -1.71
C GLY A 42 20.58 11.68 -2.12
N THR A 43 19.94 10.69 -1.51
CA THR A 43 20.06 9.27 -1.88
C THR A 43 18.95 8.88 -2.84
N VAL A 44 19.08 7.73 -3.51
CA VAL A 44 18.13 7.31 -4.53
C VAL A 44 17.12 6.29 -3.96
N PRO A 45 15.81 6.60 -4.01
CA PRO A 45 14.80 5.60 -3.70
C PRO A 45 14.73 4.59 -4.84
N GLY A 46 15.19 3.36 -4.60
CA GLY A 46 15.36 2.34 -5.64
C GLY A 46 14.08 1.67 -6.07
N GLY A 47 13.07 1.62 -5.19
CA GLY A 47 11.79 1.01 -5.52
C GLY A 47 10.95 0.68 -4.30
N ILE A 48 9.79 0.12 -4.55
CA ILE A 48 8.87 -0.36 -3.52
C ILE A 48 8.52 -1.82 -3.80
N HIS A 49 8.25 -2.56 -2.72
CA HIS A 49 7.79 -3.95 -2.79
C HIS A 49 6.37 -4.01 -2.26
N VAL A 50 5.42 -4.37 -3.12
CA VAL A 50 4.00 -4.39 -2.76
C VAL A 50 3.32 -5.68 -3.19
N GLU A 51 2.29 -6.07 -2.46
CA GLU A 51 1.43 -7.19 -2.78
C GLU A 51 0.10 -6.65 -3.30
N LEU A 52 -0.19 -6.90 -4.57
CA LEU A 52 -1.38 -6.36 -5.22
C LEU A 52 -2.01 -7.35 -6.18
N THR A 53 -3.25 -7.07 -6.57
CA THR A 53 -3.97 -7.86 -7.56
C THR A 53 -4.78 -6.92 -8.46
N GLY A 54 -5.04 -7.35 -9.69
CA GLY A 54 -5.94 -6.64 -10.60
C GLY A 54 -7.43 -6.88 -10.33
N ASN A 55 -7.75 -7.70 -9.33
CA ASN A 55 -9.14 -8.03 -8.98
C ASN A 55 -9.71 -7.04 -7.95
N ASP A 56 -11.04 -6.96 -7.88
CA ASP A 56 -11.74 -6.07 -6.95
C ASP A 56 -11.95 -6.73 -5.60
N VAL A 57 -10.89 -7.28 -5.01
CA VAL A 57 -10.96 -7.89 -3.68
C VAL A 57 -11.11 -6.82 -2.59
N THR A 58 -11.61 -7.23 -1.42
CA THR A 58 -11.73 -6.37 -0.25
C THR A 58 -10.86 -6.92 0.87
N GLU A 59 -9.54 -6.90 0.68
CA GLU A 59 -8.57 -7.46 1.63
C GLU A 59 -7.87 -6.38 2.46
N CYS A 60 -7.73 -5.16 1.94
CA CYS A 60 -7.17 -4.01 2.65
C CYS A 60 -8.23 -2.94 2.81
N ILE A 61 -8.25 -2.26 3.97
CA ILE A 61 -9.16 -1.16 4.23
C ILE A 61 -8.63 0.13 3.64
N GLY A 62 -9.53 1.11 3.42
CA GLY A 62 -9.16 2.44 2.93
C GLY A 62 -9.19 2.56 1.41
N GLY A 63 -8.53 3.61 0.91
CA GLY A 63 -8.53 3.96 -0.51
C GLY A 63 -9.73 4.82 -0.90
N ALA A 64 -9.81 5.19 -2.18
CA ALA A 64 -10.87 6.06 -2.70
C ALA A 64 -12.26 5.45 -2.54
N GLU A 65 -12.36 4.12 -2.60
CA GLU A 65 -13.63 3.40 -2.38
C GLU A 65 -14.01 3.29 -0.91
N LYS A 66 -13.14 3.73 0.01
CA LYS A 66 -13.39 3.75 1.45
C LYS A 66 -13.81 2.39 2.00
N ILE A 67 -13.04 1.35 1.70
CA ILE A 67 -13.29 0.01 2.21
C ILE A 67 -13.15 0.02 3.73
N LEU A 68 -14.18 -0.43 4.43
CA LEU A 68 -14.22 -0.49 5.88
C LEU A 68 -14.04 -1.93 6.36
N ASP A 69 -13.77 -2.10 7.66
CA ASP A 69 -13.68 -3.43 8.28
C ASP A 69 -14.91 -4.30 7.94
N ALA A 70 -16.11 -3.71 7.97
CA ALA A 70 -17.35 -4.42 7.65
C ALA A 70 -17.41 -4.89 6.18
N ASP A 71 -16.60 -4.34 5.30
CA ASP A 71 -16.57 -4.70 3.89
C ASP A 71 -15.59 -5.83 3.57
N LEU A 72 -14.67 -6.15 4.47
CA LEU A 72 -13.62 -7.13 4.21
C LEU A 72 -14.17 -8.50 3.82
N ASN A 73 -15.26 -8.94 4.44
CA ASN A 73 -15.84 -10.25 4.15
C ASN A 73 -16.50 -10.36 2.77
N LYS A 74 -16.69 -9.27 2.07
CA LYS A 74 -17.38 -9.29 0.76
C LYS A 74 -16.57 -10.00 -0.31
N ARG A 75 -15.26 -9.73 -0.38
CA ARG A 75 -14.34 -10.37 -1.33
C ARG A 75 -12.95 -10.59 -0.74
N TYR A 76 -12.89 -11.23 0.41
CA TYR A 76 -11.62 -11.60 1.02
C TYR A 76 -11.19 -12.95 0.44
N GLU A 77 -10.29 -12.94 -0.53
CA GLU A 77 -9.96 -14.11 -1.36
C GLU A 77 -8.55 -14.65 -1.14
N THR A 78 -7.68 -13.90 -0.47
CA THR A 78 -6.31 -14.36 -0.23
C THR A 78 -6.28 -15.55 0.73
N VAL A 79 -5.36 -16.47 0.49
CA VAL A 79 -5.09 -17.59 1.40
C VAL A 79 -3.91 -17.31 2.33
N CYS A 80 -3.26 -16.17 2.17
CA CYS A 80 -2.04 -15.81 2.90
C CYS A 80 -2.14 -14.37 3.39
N ASP A 81 -1.56 -13.41 2.67
CA ASP A 81 -1.48 -12.03 3.07
C ASP A 81 -2.47 -11.14 2.30
N PRO A 82 -3.06 -10.12 2.94
CA PRO A 82 -3.99 -9.22 2.26
C PRO A 82 -3.28 -8.40 1.18
N ARG A 83 -3.95 -8.26 0.03
CA ARG A 83 -3.42 -7.58 -1.15
C ARG A 83 -4.19 -6.28 -1.41
N LEU A 84 -3.52 -5.29 -1.98
CA LEU A 84 -4.19 -4.12 -2.53
C LEU A 84 -5.02 -4.57 -3.74
N ASN A 85 -6.26 -4.07 -3.83
CA ASN A 85 -7.12 -4.38 -4.98
C ASN A 85 -6.77 -3.50 -6.18
N HIS A 86 -7.53 -3.68 -7.28
CA HIS A 86 -7.27 -2.94 -8.52
C HIS A 86 -7.24 -1.42 -8.31
N GLN A 87 -8.25 -0.87 -7.63
CA GLN A 87 -8.34 0.58 -7.41
C GLN A 87 -7.23 1.09 -6.50
N GLN A 88 -6.95 0.40 -5.39
CA GLN A 88 -5.88 0.75 -4.47
C GLN A 88 -4.52 0.68 -5.17
N SER A 89 -4.32 -0.31 -6.02
CA SER A 89 -3.08 -0.47 -6.79
C SER A 89 -2.87 0.70 -7.75
N LEU A 90 -3.93 1.16 -8.43
CA LEU A 90 -3.86 2.32 -9.31
C LEU A 90 -3.57 3.61 -8.54
N GLU A 91 -4.22 3.81 -7.39
CA GLU A 91 -3.97 4.98 -6.55
C GLU A 91 -2.50 5.04 -6.11
N LEU A 92 -1.95 3.91 -5.69
CA LEU A 92 -0.55 3.84 -5.27
C LEU A 92 0.39 4.10 -6.46
N ALA A 93 0.11 3.53 -7.62
CA ALA A 93 0.94 3.73 -8.81
C ALA A 93 0.98 5.20 -9.23
N PHE A 94 -0.16 5.89 -9.23
CA PHE A 94 -0.22 7.32 -9.55
C PHE A 94 0.53 8.16 -8.52
N LEU A 95 0.43 7.82 -7.24
CA LEU A 95 1.16 8.51 -6.18
C LEU A 95 2.67 8.38 -6.35
N VAL A 96 3.16 7.18 -6.64
CA VAL A 96 4.58 6.92 -6.88
C VAL A 96 5.07 7.70 -8.10
N ALA A 97 4.29 7.70 -9.18
CA ALA A 97 4.62 8.47 -10.39
C ALA A 97 4.73 9.97 -10.09
N GLU A 98 3.81 10.52 -9.28
CA GLU A 98 3.86 11.90 -8.86
C GLU A 98 5.12 12.21 -8.04
N MET A 99 5.47 11.35 -7.10
CA MET A 99 6.66 11.52 -6.27
C MET A 99 7.93 11.48 -7.10
N LEU A 100 8.02 10.57 -8.06
CA LEU A 100 9.17 10.49 -8.96
C LEU A 100 9.30 11.73 -9.85
N SER A 101 8.20 12.34 -10.25
CA SER A 101 8.21 13.55 -11.08
C SER A 101 8.69 14.79 -10.32
N ARG A 102 8.73 14.75 -8.98
CA ARG A 102 9.21 15.86 -8.15
C ARG A 102 10.72 15.87 -7.97
N GLU A 103 11.40 14.84 -8.45
CA GLU A 103 12.85 14.79 -8.32
C GLU A 103 13.50 15.88 -9.18
N PRO A 104 14.48 16.61 -8.62
CA PRO A 104 15.23 17.63 -9.35
C PRO A 104 16.13 17.03 -10.44
#